data_cee089a7a4d40dd190fcf477b0f3ec96
#
_entry.id   cee089a7a4d40dd190fcf477b0f3ec96
#
_cell.length_a   1.000
_cell.length_b   1.000
_cell.length_c   1.000
_cell.angle_alpha   90.00
_cell.angle_beta   90.00
_cell.angle_gamma   90.00
#
_symmetry.space_group_name_H-M   'P 1'
#
loop_
_entity.id
_entity.type
_entity.pdbx_description
1 polymer ?
#
loop_
_entity_poly.entity_id
_entity_poly.type
_entity_poly.pdbx_seq_one_letter_code
_entity_poly.pdbx_strand_id
1 'polypeptide(L)'
;MKKILLLFLVPALLAACHNQERSREAGSHAGSVHPEWVYNAVIYEVNTRQYTPEGTFNAFAEHLPRLQELGVNILWFMPVQAIGEKDRKGTLGSYYSIKDYTAINGEFGTMADFKAVVEQAQGLGMKVILDWVANHTSRDASWVEAHPDWYLRDSLGNLSVMYDWTDIAPLDYGIPQMREAMAEAMMFWVREAGIDGFRCDVAGEVPTDFWEPVKDSLSA
;
A
#
# COMPACT_ATOMS: atom_id res chain seq x y z
N MET A 1 -82.25 15.39 40.46
CA MET A 1 -80.80 15.73 40.51
C MET A 1 -80.05 14.70 39.73
N LYS A 2 -79.70 15.00 38.49
CA LYS A 2 -78.99 14.10 37.53
C LYS A 2 -77.49 14.31 37.68
N LYS A 3 -76.76 13.27 38.09
CA LYS A 3 -75.31 13.27 38.10
C LYS A 3 -74.81 12.86 36.72
N ILE A 4 -74.10 13.78 36.04
CA ILE A 4 -73.42 13.56 34.74
C ILE A 4 -72.05 12.98 35.10
N LEU A 5 -71.81 11.74 34.66
CA LEU A 5 -70.52 11.06 34.78
C LEU A 5 -69.71 11.40 33.48
N LEU A 6 -68.67 12.25 33.65
CA LEU A 6 -67.78 12.59 32.56
C LEU A 6 -66.72 11.47 32.42
N LEU A 7 -66.79 10.73 31.33
CA LEU A 7 -65.82 9.70 30.98
C LEU A 7 -64.66 10.40 30.18
N PHE A 8 -63.49 10.50 30.80
CA PHE A 8 -62.28 10.93 30.10
C PHE A 8 -61.73 9.76 29.31
N LEU A 9 -61.82 9.85 28.00
CA LEU A 9 -61.09 8.97 27.07
C LEU A 9 -59.65 9.48 26.93
N VAL A 10 -58.71 8.74 27.47
CA VAL A 10 -57.25 8.97 27.22
C VAL A 10 -56.89 8.20 25.97
N PRO A 11 -56.45 8.86 24.87
CA PRO A 11 -55.93 8.16 23.74
C PRO A 11 -54.51 7.68 24.10
N ALA A 12 -54.33 6.38 24.21
CA ALA A 12 -53.03 5.74 24.27
C ALA A 12 -52.29 5.93 22.92
N LEU A 13 -51.39 6.89 22.87
CA LEU A 13 -50.42 7.02 21.78
C LEU A 13 -49.41 5.86 21.90
N LEU A 14 -49.69 4.78 21.19
CA LEU A 14 -48.70 3.75 20.91
C LEU A 14 -47.68 4.36 19.92
N ALA A 15 -46.58 4.86 20.46
CA ALA A 15 -45.40 5.15 19.68
C ALA A 15 -44.85 3.82 19.15
N ALA A 16 -45.27 3.43 17.95
CA ALA A 16 -44.60 2.40 17.20
C ALA A 16 -43.18 2.88 16.87
N CYS A 17 -42.20 2.38 17.61
CA CYS A 17 -40.80 2.44 17.18
C CYS A 17 -40.71 1.67 15.86
N HIS A 18 -40.84 2.40 14.76
CA HIS A 18 -40.54 1.89 13.45
C HIS A 18 -39.03 1.70 13.40
N ASN A 19 -38.63 0.46 13.65
CA ASN A 19 -37.25 0.03 13.43
C ASN A 19 -36.99 0.13 11.92
N GLN A 20 -36.56 1.31 11.47
CA GLN A 20 -36.12 1.52 10.12
C GLN A 20 -34.80 0.78 10.01
N GLU A 21 -34.87 -0.51 9.65
CA GLU A 21 -33.75 -1.19 9.05
C GLU A 21 -33.31 -0.31 7.87
N ARG A 22 -32.26 0.47 8.11
CA ARG A 22 -31.49 1.05 7.03
C ARG A 22 -30.92 -0.15 6.27
N SER A 23 -31.64 -0.65 5.28
CA SER A 23 -31.06 -1.33 4.15
C SER A 23 -29.99 -0.36 3.64
N ARG A 24 -28.73 -0.64 3.96
CA ARG A 24 -27.60 -0.07 3.24
C ARG A 24 -27.76 -0.58 1.82
N GLU A 25 -28.49 0.18 1.00
CA GLU A 25 -28.32 0.09 -0.43
C GLU A 25 -26.82 0.33 -0.64
N ALA A 26 -26.10 -0.71 -1.03
CA ALA A 26 -24.81 -0.57 -1.67
C ALA A 26 -25.11 0.24 -2.94
N GLY A 27 -24.97 1.56 -2.81
CA GLY A 27 -25.12 2.46 -3.96
C GLY A 27 -24.13 1.97 -4.99
N SER A 28 -24.62 1.52 -6.15
CA SER A 28 -23.76 1.21 -7.26
C SER A 28 -23.07 2.52 -7.63
N HIS A 29 -21.74 2.57 -7.45
CA HIS A 29 -20.92 3.70 -7.89
C HIS A 29 -20.77 3.66 -9.41
N ALA A 30 -21.90 3.59 -10.13
CA ALA A 30 -21.93 3.59 -11.59
C ALA A 30 -21.28 4.87 -12.11
N GLY A 31 -20.08 4.72 -12.69
CA GLY A 31 -19.25 5.82 -13.18
C GLY A 31 -18.06 6.17 -12.27
N SER A 32 -17.75 5.39 -11.23
CA SER A 32 -16.56 5.60 -10.42
C SER A 32 -15.29 5.30 -11.20
N VAL A 33 -14.28 6.14 -11.02
CA VAL A 33 -12.93 5.96 -11.59
C VAL A 33 -12.12 4.89 -10.83
N HIS A 34 -12.67 4.34 -9.74
CA HIS A 34 -11.98 3.40 -8.84
C HIS A 34 -12.71 2.05 -8.80
N PRO A 35 -11.98 0.94 -8.61
CA PRO A 35 -12.58 -0.37 -8.39
C PRO A 35 -13.51 -0.38 -7.17
N GLU A 36 -14.62 -1.12 -7.25
CA GLU A 36 -15.62 -1.22 -6.17
C GLU A 36 -15.02 -1.64 -4.81
N TRP A 37 -14.02 -2.50 -4.81
CA TRP A 37 -13.38 -2.98 -3.58
C TRP A 37 -12.62 -1.91 -2.79
N VAL A 38 -12.31 -0.75 -3.40
CA VAL A 38 -11.64 0.36 -2.69
C VAL A 38 -12.58 1.07 -1.73
N TYR A 39 -13.90 1.11 -2.07
CA TYR A 39 -14.87 1.81 -1.25
C TYR A 39 -15.15 1.04 0.04
N ASN A 40 -15.08 1.73 1.18
CA ASN A 40 -15.27 1.17 2.52
C ASN A 40 -14.25 0.09 2.92
N ALA A 41 -13.12 -0.02 2.22
CA ALA A 41 -12.08 -0.97 2.56
C ALA A 41 -11.34 -0.58 3.85
N VAL A 42 -11.02 -1.59 4.65
CA VAL A 42 -10.12 -1.48 5.80
C VAL A 42 -8.73 -1.88 5.37
N ILE A 43 -7.78 -0.95 5.50
CA ILE A 43 -6.38 -1.16 5.17
C ILE A 43 -5.62 -1.54 6.44
N TYR A 44 -4.80 -2.58 6.35
CA TYR A 44 -3.88 -2.99 7.40
C TYR A 44 -2.44 -2.91 6.89
N GLU A 45 -1.63 -2.04 7.52
CA GLU A 45 -0.20 -1.92 7.21
C GLU A 45 0.59 -3.06 7.83
N VAL A 46 1.37 -3.76 7.01
CA VAL A 46 2.15 -4.93 7.40
C VAL A 46 3.64 -4.58 7.42
N ASN A 47 4.22 -4.52 8.61
CA ASN A 47 5.66 -4.51 8.79
C ASN A 47 6.15 -5.94 8.95
N THR A 48 6.61 -6.58 7.87
CA THR A 48 7.00 -8.00 7.86
C THR A 48 8.03 -8.32 8.95
N ARG A 49 9.06 -7.49 9.09
CA ARG A 49 10.13 -7.70 10.09
C ARG A 49 9.63 -7.71 11.54
N GLN A 50 8.57 -6.93 11.84
CA GLN A 50 8.14 -6.69 13.22
C GLN A 50 6.82 -7.38 13.57
N TYR A 51 6.16 -8.01 12.59
CA TYR A 51 4.84 -8.59 12.82
C TYR A 51 4.90 -9.87 13.69
N THR A 52 5.90 -10.71 13.45
CA THR A 52 6.17 -11.91 14.23
C THR A 52 7.62 -11.90 14.74
N PRO A 53 7.96 -12.72 15.74
CA PRO A 53 9.34 -12.85 16.19
C PRO A 53 10.31 -13.29 15.06
N GLU A 54 9.85 -14.10 14.12
CA GLU A 54 10.61 -14.60 12.97
C GLU A 54 10.84 -13.51 11.92
N GLY A 55 9.91 -12.56 11.78
CA GLY A 55 9.97 -11.47 10.83
C GLY A 55 9.91 -11.91 9.37
N THR A 56 9.23 -13.02 9.06
CA THR A 56 9.21 -13.63 7.72
C THR A 56 7.80 -13.67 7.12
N PHE A 57 7.73 -13.80 5.79
CA PHE A 57 6.47 -13.97 5.06
C PHE A 57 5.69 -15.21 5.53
N ASN A 58 6.37 -16.34 5.71
CA ASN A 58 5.75 -17.58 6.12
C ASN A 58 5.13 -17.47 7.53
N ALA A 59 5.82 -16.84 8.47
CA ALA A 59 5.28 -16.61 9.80
C ALA A 59 4.10 -15.62 9.77
N PHE A 60 4.16 -14.57 8.95
CA PHE A 60 3.05 -13.65 8.76
C PHE A 60 1.81 -14.35 8.18
N ALA A 61 1.98 -15.25 7.22
CA ALA A 61 0.89 -15.95 6.55
C ALA A 61 -0.06 -16.69 7.52
N GLU A 62 0.47 -17.21 8.62
CA GLU A 62 -0.32 -17.90 9.65
C GLU A 62 -1.37 -16.98 10.31
N HIS A 63 -1.20 -15.66 10.20
CA HIS A 63 -2.12 -14.66 10.78
C HIS A 63 -3.17 -14.13 9.80
N LEU A 64 -3.13 -14.52 8.53
CA LEU A 64 -4.09 -14.06 7.52
C LEU A 64 -5.55 -14.36 7.88
N PRO A 65 -5.92 -15.56 8.41
CA PRO A 65 -7.29 -15.82 8.81
C PRO A 65 -7.77 -14.86 9.90
N ARG A 66 -6.92 -14.54 10.88
CA ARG A 66 -7.26 -13.58 11.94
C ARG A 66 -7.50 -12.17 11.39
N LEU A 67 -6.71 -11.74 10.40
CA LEU A 67 -6.87 -10.43 9.76
C LEU A 67 -8.17 -10.37 8.95
N GLN A 68 -8.53 -11.45 8.27
CA GLN A 68 -9.82 -11.57 7.59
C GLN A 68 -10.99 -11.46 8.60
N GLU A 69 -10.95 -12.19 9.71
CA GLU A 69 -11.96 -12.12 10.77
C GLU A 69 -12.07 -10.71 11.38
N LEU A 70 -10.96 -9.96 11.45
CA LEU A 70 -10.93 -8.56 11.90
C LEU A 70 -11.60 -7.62 10.89
N GLY A 71 -11.90 -8.08 9.67
CA GLY A 71 -12.53 -7.29 8.61
C GLY A 71 -11.54 -6.51 7.73
N VAL A 72 -10.26 -6.91 7.73
CA VAL A 72 -9.26 -6.34 6.81
C VAL A 72 -9.60 -6.71 5.37
N ASN A 73 -9.58 -5.71 4.47
CA ASN A 73 -9.86 -5.89 3.05
C ASN A 73 -8.60 -5.70 2.20
N ILE A 74 -7.65 -4.90 2.69
CA ILE A 74 -6.41 -4.58 1.98
C ILE A 74 -5.24 -4.76 2.93
N LEU A 75 -4.27 -5.58 2.53
CA LEU A 75 -2.95 -5.67 3.16
C LEU A 75 -1.99 -4.75 2.43
N TRP A 76 -1.47 -3.76 3.10
CA TRP A 76 -0.42 -2.88 2.62
C TRP A 76 0.91 -3.32 3.21
N PHE A 77 1.71 -4.03 2.42
CA PHE A 77 3.07 -4.40 2.84
C PHE A 77 4.00 -3.20 2.73
N MET A 78 4.67 -2.85 3.84
CA MET A 78 5.83 -1.98 3.81
C MET A 78 6.86 -2.54 2.81
N PRO A 79 7.84 -1.72 2.34
CA PRO A 79 8.75 -2.19 1.30
C PRO A 79 9.38 -3.55 1.64
N VAL A 80 9.26 -4.49 0.72
CA VAL A 80 9.76 -5.87 0.85
C VAL A 80 11.09 -6.08 0.13
N GLN A 81 11.57 -5.06 -0.56
CA GLN A 81 12.80 -5.08 -1.35
C GLN A 81 14.04 -5.10 -0.47
N ALA A 82 15.16 -5.52 -1.08
CA ALA A 82 16.47 -5.45 -0.45
C ALA A 82 16.83 -4.02 -0.03
N ILE A 83 17.37 -3.87 1.17
CA ILE A 83 17.74 -2.58 1.78
C ILE A 83 19.21 -2.28 1.51
N GLY A 84 19.53 -1.01 1.17
CA GLY A 84 20.88 -0.55 1.00
C GLY A 84 21.75 -0.67 2.25
N GLU A 85 23.06 -0.74 2.06
CA GLU A 85 24.04 -0.87 3.14
C GLU A 85 24.89 0.39 3.31
N LYS A 86 25.13 1.11 2.20
CA LYS A 86 25.93 2.33 2.20
C LYS A 86 25.19 3.47 2.90
N ASP A 87 25.87 4.09 3.85
CA ASP A 87 25.34 5.19 4.66
C ASP A 87 24.06 4.84 5.46
N ARG A 88 23.84 3.54 5.70
CA ARG A 88 22.67 2.96 6.36
C ARG A 88 22.42 3.59 7.72
N LYS A 89 21.17 4.02 7.96
CA LYS A 89 20.72 4.50 9.27
C LYS A 89 20.35 3.32 10.17
N GLY A 90 20.96 3.27 11.35
CA GLY A 90 20.77 2.15 12.28
C GLY A 90 21.40 0.84 11.81
N THR A 91 21.19 -0.23 12.56
CA THR A 91 21.81 -1.54 12.27
C THR A 91 21.16 -2.29 11.11
N LEU A 92 19.84 -2.15 10.95
CA LEU A 92 19.05 -2.90 9.96
C LEU A 92 18.68 -2.06 8.73
N GLY A 93 18.93 -0.75 8.74
CA GLY A 93 18.58 0.17 7.68
C GLY A 93 17.08 0.48 7.58
N SER A 94 16.78 1.47 6.75
CA SER A 94 15.41 1.87 6.44
C SER A 94 14.82 0.96 5.37
N TYR A 95 13.58 0.51 5.54
CA TYR A 95 12.82 -0.18 4.50
C TYR A 95 12.71 0.65 3.20
N TYR A 96 12.74 1.98 3.34
CA TYR A 96 12.60 2.93 2.23
C TYR A 96 13.92 3.20 1.50
N SER A 97 15.05 2.64 1.94
CA SER A 97 16.34 2.71 1.25
C SER A 97 16.49 1.51 0.32
N ILE A 98 15.81 1.56 -0.82
CA ILE A 98 15.68 0.45 -1.78
C ILE A 98 17.00 0.20 -2.51
N LYS A 99 17.56 -1.01 -2.39
CA LYS A 99 18.77 -1.44 -3.08
C LYS A 99 18.51 -2.01 -4.48
N ASP A 100 17.40 -2.76 -4.62
CA ASP A 100 16.97 -3.34 -5.88
C ASP A 100 15.44 -3.44 -5.89
N TYR A 101 14.82 -2.81 -6.89
CA TYR A 101 13.36 -2.76 -7.00
C TYR A 101 12.70 -4.10 -7.29
N THR A 102 13.44 -5.07 -7.81
CA THR A 102 12.92 -6.38 -8.24
C THR A 102 13.37 -7.55 -7.36
N ALA A 103 14.18 -7.28 -6.35
CA ALA A 103 14.70 -8.28 -5.43
C ALA A 103 14.03 -8.22 -4.05
N ILE A 104 13.65 -9.38 -3.54
CA ILE A 104 13.16 -9.54 -2.15
C ILE A 104 14.32 -9.37 -1.16
N ASN A 105 14.04 -8.73 -0.02
CA ASN A 105 14.91 -8.78 1.14
C ASN A 105 14.95 -10.20 1.70
N GLY A 106 16.12 -10.84 1.63
CA GLY A 106 16.31 -12.22 2.07
C GLY A 106 16.01 -12.46 3.57
N GLU A 107 15.95 -11.41 4.39
CA GLU A 107 15.51 -11.51 5.79
C GLU A 107 14.03 -11.92 5.90
N PHE A 108 13.20 -11.58 4.92
CA PHE A 108 11.75 -11.86 4.93
C PHE A 108 11.41 -13.22 4.31
N GLY A 109 12.29 -13.76 3.48
CA GLY A 109 12.09 -14.97 2.71
C GLY A 109 12.46 -14.80 1.23
N THR A 110 11.79 -15.54 0.38
CA THR A 110 12.00 -15.57 -1.07
C THR A 110 10.81 -14.95 -1.82
N MET A 111 10.98 -14.72 -3.12
CA MET A 111 9.87 -14.35 -4.01
C MET A 111 8.75 -15.40 -3.99
N ALA A 112 9.09 -16.67 -3.90
CA ALA A 112 8.10 -17.76 -3.82
C ALA A 112 7.29 -17.67 -2.51
N ASP A 113 7.92 -17.36 -1.39
CA ASP A 113 7.24 -17.17 -0.11
C ASP A 113 6.29 -15.96 -0.17
N PHE A 114 6.73 -14.85 -0.76
CA PHE A 114 5.88 -13.66 -0.92
C PHE A 114 4.67 -13.96 -1.82
N LYS A 115 4.88 -14.62 -2.95
CA LYS A 115 3.79 -15.05 -3.86
C LYS A 115 2.77 -15.93 -3.13
N ALA A 116 3.22 -16.86 -2.30
CA ALA A 116 2.34 -17.72 -1.51
C ALA A 116 1.48 -16.90 -0.52
N VAL A 117 2.04 -15.87 0.11
CA VAL A 117 1.27 -14.94 0.96
C VAL A 117 0.23 -14.19 0.15
N VAL A 118 0.59 -13.66 -1.02
CA VAL A 118 -0.35 -12.94 -1.90
C VAL A 118 -1.51 -13.85 -2.31
N GLU A 119 -1.22 -15.05 -2.80
CA GLU A 119 -2.24 -16.04 -3.20
C GLU A 119 -3.17 -16.42 -2.04
N GLN A 120 -2.60 -16.65 -0.85
CA GLN A 120 -3.38 -16.99 0.33
C GLN A 120 -4.27 -15.83 0.79
N ALA A 121 -3.76 -14.60 0.80
CA ALA A 121 -4.53 -13.41 1.16
C ALA A 121 -5.69 -13.18 0.17
N GLN A 122 -5.43 -13.30 -1.13
CA GLN A 122 -6.44 -13.18 -2.17
C GLN A 122 -7.48 -14.31 -2.09
N GLY A 123 -7.06 -15.54 -1.77
CA GLY A 123 -7.96 -16.67 -1.50
C GLY A 123 -8.91 -16.44 -0.32
N LEU A 124 -8.52 -15.59 0.63
CA LEU A 124 -9.35 -15.12 1.76
C LEU A 124 -10.16 -13.86 1.44
N GLY A 125 -10.13 -13.37 0.21
CA GLY A 125 -10.86 -12.18 -0.25
C GLY A 125 -10.20 -10.85 0.07
N MET A 126 -8.96 -10.84 0.56
CA MET A 126 -8.18 -9.63 0.79
C MET A 126 -7.41 -9.24 -0.47
N LYS A 127 -7.16 -7.94 -0.64
CA LYS A 127 -6.27 -7.37 -1.65
C LYS A 127 -4.89 -7.14 -1.06
N VAL A 128 -3.87 -7.24 -1.88
CA VAL A 128 -2.47 -7.01 -1.48
C VAL A 128 -1.91 -5.85 -2.27
N ILE A 129 -1.47 -4.81 -1.58
CA ILE A 129 -0.74 -3.69 -2.17
C ILE A 129 0.66 -3.59 -1.57
N LEU A 130 1.60 -3.12 -2.37
CA LEU A 130 3.00 -2.98 -1.97
C LEU A 130 3.34 -1.50 -1.79
N ASP A 131 4.06 -1.16 -0.74
CA ASP A 131 4.65 0.17 -0.58
C ASP A 131 5.71 0.39 -1.65
N TRP A 132 5.60 1.49 -2.39
CA TRP A 132 6.46 1.79 -3.52
C TRP A 132 7.21 3.10 -3.33
N VAL A 133 8.52 3.00 -3.32
CA VAL A 133 9.43 4.13 -3.12
C VAL A 133 9.93 4.63 -4.48
N ALA A 134 9.14 5.46 -5.16
CA ALA A 134 9.50 5.93 -6.50
C ALA A 134 10.49 7.10 -6.50
N ASN A 135 10.55 7.88 -5.42
CA ASN A 135 11.33 9.13 -5.37
C ASN A 135 12.86 8.91 -5.32
N HIS A 136 13.31 7.82 -4.73
CA HIS A 136 14.74 7.58 -4.46
C HIS A 136 15.08 6.11 -4.34
N THR A 137 16.36 5.79 -4.39
CA THR A 137 16.93 4.48 -4.06
C THR A 137 17.88 4.59 -2.86
N SER A 138 18.45 3.47 -2.41
CA SER A 138 19.66 3.52 -1.58
C SER A 138 20.84 4.08 -2.35
N ARG A 139 21.90 4.49 -1.62
CA ARG A 139 23.13 5.04 -2.21
C ARG A 139 24.03 3.98 -2.84
N ASP A 140 23.75 2.71 -2.65
CA ASP A 140 24.42 1.54 -3.23
C ASP A 140 23.46 0.67 -4.05
N ALA A 141 22.36 1.26 -4.53
CA ALA A 141 21.48 0.58 -5.47
C ALA A 141 22.21 0.26 -6.77
N SER A 142 21.84 -0.84 -7.42
CA SER A 142 22.43 -1.26 -8.70
C SER A 142 22.34 -0.17 -9.80
N TRP A 143 21.28 0.63 -9.76
CA TRP A 143 21.09 1.74 -10.70
C TRP A 143 22.10 2.89 -10.48
N VAL A 144 22.65 3.09 -9.29
CA VAL A 144 23.64 4.15 -9.02
C VAL A 144 24.92 3.91 -9.81
N GLU A 145 25.33 2.65 -9.94
CA GLU A 145 26.52 2.26 -10.71
C GLU A 145 26.22 2.16 -12.21
N ALA A 146 25.11 1.50 -12.55
CA ALA A 146 24.74 1.23 -13.95
C ALA A 146 24.28 2.48 -14.70
N HIS A 147 23.63 3.41 -14.03
CA HIS A 147 22.98 4.60 -14.60
C HIS A 147 23.21 5.83 -13.72
N PRO A 148 24.45 6.30 -13.59
CA PRO A 148 24.79 7.41 -12.69
C PRO A 148 24.12 8.74 -13.07
N ASP A 149 23.66 8.87 -14.30
CA ASP A 149 22.90 10.00 -14.86
C ASP A 149 21.41 10.00 -14.46
N TRP A 150 20.90 8.92 -13.87
CA TRP A 150 19.52 8.85 -13.39
C TRP A 150 19.26 9.54 -12.05
N TYR A 151 20.30 10.11 -11.45
CA TYR A 151 20.26 10.64 -10.09
C TYR A 151 20.54 12.14 -10.04
N LEU A 152 19.82 12.84 -9.19
CA LEU A 152 20.09 14.22 -8.88
C LEU A 152 21.46 14.37 -8.19
N ARG A 153 22.24 15.36 -8.66
CA ARG A 153 23.58 15.63 -8.14
C ARG A 153 23.71 17.07 -7.66
N ASP A 154 24.58 17.29 -6.71
CA ASP A 154 24.98 18.61 -6.25
C ASP A 154 25.95 19.27 -7.25
N SER A 155 26.33 20.53 -6.98
CA SER A 155 27.25 21.29 -7.80
C SER A 155 28.67 20.72 -7.88
N LEU A 156 29.03 19.76 -7.02
CA LEU A 156 30.30 19.06 -6.99
C LEU A 156 30.24 17.69 -7.68
N GLY A 157 29.05 17.31 -8.18
CA GLY A 157 28.83 16.03 -8.83
C GLY A 157 28.53 14.86 -7.87
N ASN A 158 28.40 15.08 -6.56
CA ASN A 158 28.00 14.06 -5.63
C ASN A 158 26.48 13.80 -5.71
N LEU A 159 26.04 12.59 -5.31
CA LEU A 159 24.62 12.30 -5.15
C LEU A 159 24.01 13.31 -4.18
N SER A 160 22.93 13.97 -4.58
CA SER A 160 22.21 14.91 -3.75
C SER A 160 21.68 14.28 -2.47
N VAL A 161 21.38 15.11 -1.46
CA VAL A 161 20.70 14.72 -0.24
C VAL A 161 19.39 15.52 -0.19
N MET A 162 18.28 14.82 0.02
CA MET A 162 16.97 15.44 0.27
C MET A 162 16.73 15.46 1.78
N TYR A 163 16.32 16.58 2.29
CA TYR A 163 16.04 16.74 3.72
C TYR A 163 17.25 16.27 4.58
N ASP A 164 17.01 15.39 5.56
CA ASP A 164 18.03 14.70 6.38
C ASP A 164 18.22 13.22 5.98
N TRP A 165 17.75 12.82 4.78
CA TRP A 165 17.79 11.44 4.30
C TRP A 165 19.14 11.13 3.64
N THR A 166 20.15 10.94 4.48
CA THR A 166 21.53 10.73 4.04
C THR A 166 21.82 9.33 3.48
N ASP A 167 20.93 8.40 3.70
CA ASP A 167 21.02 6.99 3.29
C ASP A 167 20.38 6.69 1.94
N ILE A 168 19.82 7.73 1.27
CA ILE A 168 19.17 7.59 -0.04
C ILE A 168 19.80 8.45 -1.11
N ALA A 169 19.51 8.14 -2.37
CA ALA A 169 19.88 8.87 -3.57
C ALA A 169 18.63 9.24 -4.38
N PRO A 170 18.28 10.52 -4.52
CA PRO A 170 17.09 10.96 -5.24
C PRO A 170 17.24 10.74 -6.75
N LEU A 171 16.17 10.27 -7.38
CA LEU A 171 16.09 10.01 -8.81
C LEU A 171 15.76 11.29 -9.59
N ASP A 172 16.29 11.39 -10.82
CA ASP A 172 16.01 12.49 -11.75
C ASP A 172 14.88 12.11 -12.72
N TYR A 173 13.67 12.58 -12.46
CA TYR A 173 12.51 12.38 -13.32
C TYR A 173 12.56 13.18 -14.64
N GLY A 174 13.59 13.98 -14.88
CA GLY A 174 13.90 14.55 -16.19
C GLY A 174 14.44 13.52 -17.20
N ILE A 175 14.83 12.33 -16.75
CA ILE A 175 15.43 11.27 -17.56
C ILE A 175 14.37 10.26 -17.99
N PRO A 176 13.98 10.19 -19.29
CA PRO A 176 12.90 9.30 -19.75
C PRO A 176 13.18 7.81 -19.48
N GLN A 177 14.43 7.36 -19.69
CA GLN A 177 14.83 5.97 -19.48
C GLN A 177 14.69 5.53 -18.01
N MET A 178 14.97 6.43 -17.06
CA MET A 178 14.74 6.17 -15.65
C MET A 178 13.23 5.99 -15.36
N ARG A 179 12.38 6.86 -15.94
CA ARG A 179 10.93 6.77 -15.81
C ARG A 179 10.38 5.44 -16.35
N GLU A 180 10.88 5.01 -17.53
CA GLU A 180 10.52 3.71 -18.12
C GLU A 180 10.93 2.55 -17.22
N ALA A 181 12.17 2.56 -16.71
CA ALA A 181 12.66 1.52 -15.79
C ALA A 181 11.86 1.47 -14.48
N MET A 182 11.47 2.63 -13.94
CA MET A 182 10.64 2.70 -12.73
C MET A 182 9.23 2.11 -12.98
N ALA A 183 8.61 2.44 -14.10
CA ALA A 183 7.32 1.88 -14.48
C ALA A 183 7.41 0.36 -14.70
N GLU A 184 8.46 -0.11 -15.37
CA GLU A 184 8.68 -1.54 -15.60
C GLU A 184 8.92 -2.31 -14.28
N ALA A 185 9.64 -1.71 -13.32
CA ALA A 185 9.83 -2.28 -12.00
C ALA A 185 8.49 -2.42 -11.23
N MET A 186 7.56 -1.49 -11.39
CA MET A 186 6.20 -1.63 -10.85
C MET A 186 5.45 -2.77 -11.54
N MET A 187 5.47 -2.80 -12.87
CA MET A 187 4.82 -3.87 -13.65
C MET A 187 5.39 -5.25 -13.34
N PHE A 188 6.68 -5.35 -12.99
CA PHE A 188 7.30 -6.60 -12.54
C PHE A 188 6.54 -7.21 -11.36
N TRP A 189 6.22 -6.44 -10.32
CA TRP A 189 5.52 -6.96 -9.14
C TRP A 189 4.09 -7.38 -9.43
N VAL A 190 3.39 -6.67 -10.31
CA VAL A 190 2.05 -7.08 -10.76
C VAL A 190 2.12 -8.41 -11.51
N ARG A 191 3.07 -8.57 -12.43
CA ARG A 191 3.20 -9.79 -13.23
C ARG A 191 3.76 -10.97 -12.45
N GLU A 192 4.81 -10.75 -11.65
CA GLU A 192 5.50 -11.82 -10.95
C GLU A 192 4.85 -12.20 -9.62
N ALA A 193 4.40 -11.24 -8.84
CA ALA A 193 3.83 -11.52 -7.52
C ALA A 193 2.29 -11.48 -7.50
N GLY A 194 1.64 -10.99 -8.56
CA GLY A 194 0.18 -10.94 -8.65
C GLY A 194 -0.46 -9.97 -7.66
N ILE A 195 0.26 -8.92 -7.23
CA ILE A 195 -0.29 -7.93 -6.32
C ILE A 195 -1.39 -7.10 -6.97
N ASP A 196 -2.28 -6.53 -6.16
CA ASP A 196 -3.46 -5.78 -6.62
C ASP A 196 -3.19 -4.27 -6.79
N GLY A 197 -2.01 -3.77 -6.39
CA GLY A 197 -1.68 -2.36 -6.53
C GLY A 197 -0.54 -1.90 -5.65
N PHE A 198 -0.45 -0.57 -5.48
CA PHE A 198 0.62 0.09 -4.75
C PHE A 198 0.09 1.17 -3.81
N ARG A 199 0.80 1.39 -2.72
CA ARG A 199 0.80 2.63 -1.96
C ARG A 199 2.12 3.35 -2.28
N CYS A 200 2.05 4.53 -2.88
CA CYS A 200 3.24 5.24 -3.31
C CYS A 200 3.73 6.18 -2.22
N ASP A 201 4.95 5.90 -1.72
CA ASP A 201 5.62 6.72 -0.72
C ASP A 201 6.02 8.07 -1.31
N VAL A 202 5.87 9.15 -0.52
CA VAL A 202 6.17 10.55 -0.90
C VAL A 202 5.79 10.90 -2.35
N ALA A 203 4.64 10.43 -2.79
CA ALA A 203 4.15 10.57 -4.18
C ALA A 203 4.14 12.03 -4.68
N GLY A 204 4.00 13.00 -3.78
CA GLY A 204 4.04 14.42 -4.11
C GLY A 204 5.40 14.94 -4.56
N GLU A 205 6.49 14.21 -4.28
CA GLU A 205 7.84 14.54 -4.74
C GLU A 205 8.13 13.98 -6.16
N VAL A 206 7.23 13.16 -6.70
CA VAL A 206 7.34 12.57 -8.03
C VAL A 206 6.36 13.28 -8.98
N PRO A 207 6.79 13.67 -10.20
CA PRO A 207 5.95 14.43 -11.12
C PRO A 207 4.64 13.73 -11.47
N THR A 208 3.54 14.48 -11.52
CA THR A 208 2.20 13.95 -11.84
C THR A 208 2.16 13.28 -13.22
N ASP A 209 2.88 13.85 -14.20
CA ASP A 209 2.98 13.32 -15.58
C ASP A 209 3.73 11.98 -15.68
N PHE A 210 4.38 11.53 -14.58
CA PHE A 210 4.85 10.16 -14.44
C PHE A 210 3.71 9.23 -13.97
N TRP A 211 2.94 9.67 -12.97
CA TRP A 211 1.92 8.81 -12.36
C TRP A 211 0.74 8.51 -13.29
N GLU A 212 0.33 9.49 -14.12
CA GLU A 212 -0.83 9.32 -15.01
C GLU A 212 -0.67 8.13 -15.97
N PRO A 213 0.40 8.04 -16.82
CA PRO A 213 0.57 6.90 -17.73
C PRO A 213 0.87 5.59 -17.01
N VAL A 214 1.55 5.62 -15.85
CA VAL A 214 1.80 4.42 -15.06
C VAL A 214 0.49 3.86 -14.51
N LYS A 215 -0.39 4.70 -13.97
CA LYS A 215 -1.72 4.28 -13.50
C LYS A 215 -2.52 3.62 -14.61
N ASP A 216 -2.51 4.20 -15.82
CA ASP A 216 -3.23 3.64 -16.95
C ASP A 216 -2.67 2.27 -17.36
N SER A 217 -1.36 2.10 -17.34
CA SER A 217 -0.68 0.83 -17.61
C SER A 217 -0.97 -0.25 -16.57
N LEU A 218 -1.11 0.14 -15.29
CA LEU A 218 -1.44 -0.78 -14.19
C LEU A 218 -2.92 -1.18 -14.18
N SER A 219 -3.79 -0.43 -14.87
CA SER A 219 -5.23 -0.66 -14.92
C SER A 219 -5.68 -1.45 -16.16
N ALA A 220 -4.77 -1.71 -17.10
CA ALA A 220 -5.03 -2.41 -18.36
C ALA A 220 -4.96 -3.93 -18.20
#